data_6d7b903975677d096fc23e1f3690ebb7
#
_entry.id   6d7b903975677d096fc23e1f3690ebb7
#
_cell.length_a   1.000
_cell.length_b   1.000
_cell.length_c   1.000
_cell.angle_alpha   90.00
_cell.angle_beta   90.00
_cell.angle_gamma   90.00
#
_symmetry.space_group_name_H-M   'P 1'
#
loop_
_entity.id
_entity.type
_entity.pdbx_description
1 polymer ?
#
loop_
_entity_poly.entity_id
_entity_poly.type
_entity_poly.pdbx_seq_one_letter_code
_entity_poly.pdbx_strand_id
1 'polypeptide(L)'
;MELRRLRYFVVLARHRHYGRAAMELNIAQPGLSQQIKVLEQKLKVSLLDRGPQGVTLTAAGRTLLEGAEPLLMSADKLGERVRTVAEGTCGRLRLAYSRSGADDRITDVTRRFRKDHENVRVSVTTGMSSWCLRLLCDGGLDAAFVRGIINESGITATVVAEEEAAVVLRADHPLATRDRLTRRDLRDLPVVLWPREAGPALYDELVADVWPDGPPRLVSEEPDFEQVVASVADSTGISVIDLGRAHKLCPPEVAVRRFAEDEPAGPPRYAISFAHRTDDLNPVLARFASYVRQPDCFGGATRPTSEPTQPLTSGATRSSRPR
;
A
#
# COMPACT_ATOMS: atom_id res chain seq x y z
N MET A 1 -18.19 -24.30 -7.09
CA MET A 1 -17.93 -23.00 -7.71
C MET A 1 -16.72 -23.16 -8.60
N GLU A 2 -16.70 -22.62 -9.81
CA GLU A 2 -15.58 -22.78 -10.74
C GLU A 2 -14.84 -21.45 -10.88
N LEU A 3 -13.52 -21.48 -10.86
CA LEU A 3 -12.67 -20.27 -10.96
C LEU A 3 -12.95 -19.49 -12.25
N ARG A 4 -13.28 -20.17 -13.35
CA ARG A 4 -13.62 -19.51 -14.61
C ARG A 4 -14.86 -18.63 -14.47
N ARG A 5 -15.91 -19.09 -13.76
CA ARG A 5 -17.14 -18.31 -13.55
C ARG A 5 -16.92 -17.15 -12.59
N LEU A 6 -16.05 -17.33 -11.57
CA LEU A 6 -15.63 -16.23 -10.72
C LEU A 6 -14.89 -15.15 -11.51
N ARG A 7 -13.97 -15.54 -12.39
CA ARG A 7 -13.25 -14.59 -13.25
C ARG A 7 -14.22 -13.82 -14.15
N TYR A 8 -15.20 -14.50 -14.75
CA TYR A 8 -16.24 -13.85 -15.55
C TYR A 8 -17.06 -12.84 -14.73
N PHE A 9 -17.43 -13.21 -13.51
CA PHE A 9 -18.16 -12.32 -12.62
C PHE A 9 -17.32 -11.09 -12.22
N VAL A 10 -16.05 -11.26 -11.84
CA VAL A 10 -15.15 -10.14 -11.47
C VAL A 10 -14.98 -9.16 -12.63
N VAL A 11 -14.73 -9.66 -13.85
CA VAL A 11 -14.61 -8.81 -15.04
C VAL A 11 -15.91 -8.07 -15.33
N LEU A 12 -17.04 -8.76 -15.23
CA LEU A 12 -18.36 -8.11 -15.44
C LEU A 12 -18.67 -7.07 -14.35
N ALA A 13 -18.33 -7.33 -13.10
CA ALA A 13 -18.50 -6.39 -12.00
C ALA A 13 -17.70 -5.09 -12.21
N ARG A 14 -16.49 -5.22 -12.78
CA ARG A 14 -15.60 -4.09 -13.11
C ARG A 14 -16.17 -3.25 -14.26
N HIS A 15 -16.58 -3.89 -15.34
CA HIS A 15 -17.09 -3.19 -16.52
C HIS A 15 -18.52 -2.67 -16.38
N ARG A 16 -19.32 -3.30 -15.52
CA ARG A 16 -20.77 -3.02 -15.37
C ARG A 16 -21.56 -3.08 -16.68
N HIS A 17 -21.02 -3.79 -17.68
CA HIS A 17 -21.59 -3.91 -19.01
C HIS A 17 -21.19 -5.22 -19.67
N TYR A 18 -22.18 -6.07 -19.98
CA TYR A 18 -21.96 -7.41 -20.54
C TYR A 18 -21.14 -7.40 -21.84
N GLY A 19 -21.40 -6.49 -22.77
CA GLY A 19 -20.67 -6.42 -24.04
C GLY A 19 -19.18 -6.12 -23.83
N ARG A 20 -18.86 -5.11 -23.01
CA ARG A 20 -17.47 -4.75 -22.69
C ARG A 20 -16.72 -5.88 -21.94
N ALA A 21 -17.39 -6.49 -20.99
CA ALA A 21 -16.84 -7.62 -20.25
C ALA A 21 -16.59 -8.85 -21.15
N ALA A 22 -17.53 -9.13 -22.07
CA ALA A 22 -17.40 -10.23 -23.03
C ALA A 22 -16.22 -10.00 -24.01
N MET A 23 -16.01 -8.76 -24.46
CA MET A 23 -14.85 -8.38 -25.28
C MET A 23 -13.53 -8.59 -24.54
N GLU A 24 -13.40 -8.13 -23.29
CA GLU A 24 -12.20 -8.37 -22.49
C GLU A 24 -11.92 -9.86 -22.26
N LEU A 25 -12.98 -10.65 -22.07
CA LEU A 25 -12.89 -12.10 -21.87
C LEU A 25 -12.72 -12.89 -23.17
N ASN A 26 -12.80 -12.23 -24.31
CA ASN A 26 -12.74 -12.82 -25.65
C ASN A 26 -13.78 -13.94 -25.86
N ILE A 27 -15.02 -13.70 -25.42
CA ILE A 27 -16.16 -14.60 -25.57
C ILE A 27 -17.40 -13.88 -26.09
N ALA A 28 -18.39 -14.65 -26.60
CA ALA A 28 -19.66 -14.07 -26.98
C ALA A 28 -20.50 -13.63 -25.76
N GLN A 29 -21.13 -12.46 -25.82
CA GLN A 29 -21.96 -11.92 -24.74
C GLN A 29 -23.03 -12.90 -24.23
N PRO A 30 -23.78 -13.66 -25.06
CA PRO A 30 -24.70 -14.67 -24.57
C PRO A 30 -24.05 -15.74 -23.71
N GLY A 31 -22.82 -16.16 -24.06
CA GLY A 31 -22.02 -17.11 -23.29
C GLY A 31 -21.68 -16.57 -21.90
N LEU A 32 -21.24 -15.30 -21.81
CA LEU A 32 -21.00 -14.66 -20.52
C LEU A 32 -22.27 -14.61 -19.67
N SER A 33 -23.41 -14.17 -20.26
CA SER A 33 -24.70 -14.09 -19.55
C SER A 33 -25.13 -15.45 -18.98
N GLN A 34 -24.97 -16.52 -19.77
CA GLN A 34 -25.28 -17.88 -19.33
C GLN A 34 -24.38 -18.35 -18.17
N GLN A 35 -23.08 -18.06 -18.21
CA GLN A 35 -22.17 -18.46 -17.14
C GLN A 35 -22.44 -17.73 -15.83
N ILE A 36 -22.81 -16.44 -15.89
CA ILE A 36 -23.24 -15.67 -14.71
C ILE A 36 -24.52 -16.25 -14.12
N LYS A 37 -25.52 -16.55 -14.96
CA LYS A 37 -26.78 -17.17 -14.52
C LYS A 37 -26.53 -18.51 -13.81
N VAL A 38 -25.64 -19.36 -14.35
CA VAL A 38 -25.24 -20.63 -13.71
C VAL A 38 -24.55 -20.38 -12.36
N LEU A 39 -23.74 -19.33 -12.22
CA LEU A 39 -23.12 -18.97 -10.95
C LEU A 39 -24.16 -18.57 -9.92
N GLU A 40 -25.11 -17.71 -10.27
CA GLU A 40 -26.22 -17.27 -9.41
C GLU A 40 -27.10 -18.46 -8.98
N GLN A 41 -27.43 -19.36 -9.91
CA GLN A 41 -28.17 -20.58 -9.61
C GLN A 41 -27.44 -21.50 -8.61
N LYS A 42 -26.13 -21.69 -8.78
CA LYS A 42 -25.33 -22.49 -7.84
C LYS A 42 -25.26 -21.87 -6.44
N LEU A 43 -25.20 -20.55 -6.36
CA LEU A 43 -25.18 -19.84 -5.09
C LEU A 43 -26.58 -19.58 -4.51
N LYS A 44 -27.62 -19.81 -5.32
CA LYS A 44 -29.06 -19.57 -5.00
C LYS A 44 -29.34 -18.11 -4.59
N VAL A 45 -28.59 -17.17 -5.14
CA VAL A 45 -28.74 -15.73 -4.91
C VAL A 45 -28.48 -14.96 -6.20
N SER A 46 -29.12 -13.81 -6.36
CA SER A 46 -28.79 -12.87 -7.42
C SER A 46 -27.57 -12.05 -7.00
N LEU A 47 -26.58 -11.99 -7.88
CA LEU A 47 -25.36 -11.23 -7.66
C LEU A 47 -25.39 -9.85 -8.33
N LEU A 48 -26.24 -9.73 -9.35
CA LEU A 48 -26.33 -8.58 -10.21
C LEU A 48 -27.79 -8.11 -10.35
N ASP A 49 -28.00 -6.80 -10.27
CA ASP A 49 -29.22 -6.13 -10.65
C ASP A 49 -29.08 -5.56 -12.07
N ARG A 50 -30.08 -5.77 -12.90
CA ARG A 50 -30.13 -5.29 -14.28
C ARG A 50 -31.05 -4.10 -14.37
N GLY A 51 -30.53 -2.96 -14.74
CA GLY A 51 -31.30 -1.72 -14.89
C GLY A 51 -31.06 -1.03 -16.24
N PRO A 52 -31.81 0.04 -16.55
CA PRO A 52 -31.65 0.82 -17.78
C PRO A 52 -30.23 1.42 -17.95
N GLN A 53 -29.54 1.62 -16.86
CA GLN A 53 -28.17 2.20 -16.85
C GLN A 53 -27.03 1.13 -16.82
N GLY A 54 -27.39 -0.14 -17.05
CA GLY A 54 -26.41 -1.23 -17.05
C GLY A 54 -26.57 -2.20 -15.88
N VAL A 55 -25.45 -2.74 -15.40
CA VAL A 55 -25.41 -3.78 -14.37
C VAL A 55 -24.84 -3.21 -13.08
N THR A 56 -25.52 -3.43 -11.96
CA THR A 56 -25.05 -3.08 -10.62
C THR A 56 -24.92 -4.33 -9.74
N LEU A 57 -24.10 -4.27 -8.72
CA LEU A 57 -23.90 -5.36 -7.77
C LEU A 57 -24.98 -5.33 -6.67
N THR A 58 -25.57 -6.49 -6.38
CA THR A 58 -26.34 -6.70 -5.15
C THR A 58 -25.44 -6.70 -3.92
N ALA A 59 -25.98 -6.74 -2.71
CA ALA A 59 -25.17 -6.95 -1.49
C ALA A 59 -24.37 -8.27 -1.56
N ALA A 60 -25.01 -9.36 -2.01
CA ALA A 60 -24.35 -10.66 -2.23
C ALA A 60 -23.27 -10.57 -3.31
N GLY A 61 -23.49 -9.78 -4.37
CA GLY A 61 -22.49 -9.52 -5.41
C GLY A 61 -21.27 -8.79 -4.88
N ARG A 62 -21.42 -7.81 -4.01
CA ARG A 62 -20.30 -7.12 -3.36
C ARG A 62 -19.48 -8.08 -2.50
N THR A 63 -20.12 -8.83 -1.62
CA THR A 63 -19.46 -9.85 -0.79
C THR A 63 -18.73 -10.89 -1.63
N LEU A 64 -19.33 -11.34 -2.74
CA LEU A 64 -18.66 -12.27 -3.64
C LEU A 64 -17.45 -11.62 -4.32
N LEU A 65 -17.54 -10.36 -4.74
CA LEU A 65 -16.43 -9.65 -5.39
C LEU A 65 -15.23 -9.53 -4.45
N GLU A 66 -15.45 -9.09 -3.20
CA GLU A 66 -14.43 -8.97 -2.17
C GLU A 66 -13.69 -10.29 -1.91
N GLY A 67 -14.40 -11.42 -1.91
CA GLY A 67 -13.78 -12.74 -1.71
C GLY A 67 -13.23 -13.38 -3.00
N ALA A 68 -13.79 -13.05 -4.17
CA ALA A 68 -13.39 -13.66 -5.43
C ALA A 68 -12.03 -13.15 -5.96
N GLU A 69 -11.73 -11.88 -5.78
CA GLU A 69 -10.46 -11.30 -6.26
C GLU A 69 -9.24 -11.94 -5.58
N PRO A 70 -9.15 -12.04 -4.24
CA PRO A 70 -8.05 -12.74 -3.57
C PRO A 70 -7.93 -14.21 -3.97
N LEU A 71 -9.07 -14.89 -4.11
CA LEU A 71 -9.09 -16.30 -4.49
C LEU A 71 -8.54 -16.54 -5.91
N LEU A 72 -8.93 -15.70 -6.87
CA LEU A 72 -8.42 -15.79 -8.24
C LEU A 72 -6.92 -15.50 -8.30
N MET A 73 -6.46 -14.50 -7.54
CA MET A 73 -5.03 -14.19 -7.42
C MET A 73 -4.23 -15.36 -6.83
N SER A 74 -4.77 -16.03 -5.82
CA SER A 74 -4.13 -17.21 -5.22
C SER A 74 -4.06 -18.39 -6.18
N ALA A 75 -5.12 -18.62 -6.97
CA ALA A 75 -5.13 -19.67 -7.98
C ALA A 75 -4.12 -19.41 -9.12
N ASP A 76 -4.00 -18.17 -9.58
CA ASP A 76 -3.03 -17.77 -10.59
C ASP A 76 -1.59 -17.94 -10.05
N LYS A 77 -1.34 -17.57 -8.79
CA LYS A 77 -0.06 -17.79 -8.09
C LYS A 77 0.31 -19.27 -8.03
N LEU A 78 -0.65 -20.15 -7.70
CA LEU A 78 -0.39 -21.58 -7.66
C LEU A 78 0.03 -22.10 -9.03
N GLY A 79 -0.68 -21.71 -10.09
CA GLY A 79 -0.34 -22.09 -11.47
C GLY A 79 1.06 -21.62 -11.90
N GLU A 80 1.46 -20.42 -11.47
CA GLU A 80 2.80 -19.88 -11.71
C GLU A 80 3.88 -20.63 -10.93
N ARG A 81 3.64 -20.95 -9.66
CA ARG A 81 4.60 -21.74 -8.86
C ARG A 81 4.86 -23.09 -9.48
N VAL A 82 3.82 -23.78 -9.96
CA VAL A 82 3.96 -25.06 -10.64
C VAL A 82 4.81 -24.92 -11.91
N ARG A 83 4.57 -23.88 -12.71
CA ARG A 83 5.37 -23.61 -13.90
C ARG A 83 6.83 -23.27 -13.57
N THR A 84 7.05 -22.40 -12.57
CA THR A 84 8.42 -22.02 -12.13
C THR A 84 9.23 -23.23 -11.69
N VAL A 85 8.60 -24.19 -10.99
CA VAL A 85 9.26 -25.46 -10.60
C VAL A 85 9.58 -26.31 -11.83
N ALA A 86 8.70 -26.34 -12.84
CA ALA A 86 8.91 -27.10 -14.06
C ALA A 86 9.95 -26.46 -15.01
N GLU A 87 10.00 -25.15 -15.09
CA GLU A 87 10.85 -24.40 -16.03
C GLU A 87 12.23 -23.98 -15.46
N GLY A 88 12.42 -24.02 -14.16
CA GLY A 88 13.72 -23.83 -13.47
C GLY A 88 14.44 -22.48 -13.65
N THR A 89 14.02 -21.61 -14.59
CA THR A 89 14.76 -20.39 -14.99
C THR A 89 13.91 -19.15 -15.21
N CYS A 90 12.60 -19.24 -15.34
CA CYS A 90 11.70 -18.11 -15.58
C CYS A 90 10.81 -17.89 -14.36
N GLY A 91 10.83 -16.70 -13.83
CA GLY A 91 10.03 -16.35 -12.66
C GLY A 91 9.19 -15.10 -12.88
N ARG A 92 8.19 -14.93 -12.01
CA ARG A 92 7.42 -13.70 -11.93
C ARG A 92 7.54 -13.10 -10.53
N LEU A 93 7.64 -11.79 -10.48
CA LEU A 93 7.65 -11.00 -9.27
C LEU A 93 6.54 -9.95 -9.35
N ARG A 94 5.58 -10.03 -8.43
CA ARG A 94 4.49 -9.08 -8.29
C ARG A 94 4.80 -8.14 -7.16
N LEU A 95 5.14 -6.91 -7.51
CA LEU A 95 5.45 -5.84 -6.59
C LEU A 95 4.27 -4.87 -6.45
N ALA A 96 4.13 -4.30 -5.28
CA ALA A 96 3.34 -3.10 -5.10
C ALA A 96 4.19 -1.98 -4.48
N TYR A 97 3.85 -0.76 -4.85
CA TYR A 97 4.30 0.42 -4.13
C TYR A 97 3.09 1.05 -3.48
N SER A 98 3.17 1.36 -2.19
CA SER A 98 2.16 2.25 -1.65
C SER A 98 2.28 3.60 -2.38
N ARG A 99 1.15 4.26 -2.62
CA ARG A 99 1.15 5.56 -3.31
C ARG A 99 2.10 6.55 -2.64
N SER A 100 2.16 6.50 -1.32
CA SER A 100 3.10 7.27 -0.51
C SER A 100 4.53 6.70 -0.51
N GLY A 101 4.75 5.45 -0.90
CA GLY A 101 6.05 4.79 -0.93
C GLY A 101 6.72 4.76 -2.32
N ALA A 102 6.13 5.40 -3.34
CA ALA A 102 6.70 5.49 -4.68
C ALA A 102 7.82 6.55 -4.71
N ASP A 103 9.01 6.12 -4.36
CA ASP A 103 10.26 6.89 -4.40
C ASP A 103 11.03 6.54 -5.68
N ASP A 104 11.79 7.49 -6.22
CA ASP A 104 12.64 7.26 -7.39
C ASP A 104 13.64 6.14 -7.15
N ARG A 105 14.17 6.02 -5.92
CA ARG A 105 15.08 4.95 -5.51
C ARG A 105 14.44 3.57 -5.67
N ILE A 106 13.18 3.40 -5.27
CA ILE A 106 12.43 2.14 -5.42
C ILE A 106 12.23 1.81 -6.89
N THR A 107 11.87 2.83 -7.69
CA THR A 107 11.70 2.68 -9.13
C THR A 107 13.03 2.29 -9.80
N ASP A 108 14.13 2.89 -9.37
CA ASP A 108 15.48 2.60 -9.87
C ASP A 108 15.95 1.19 -9.49
N VAL A 109 15.73 0.76 -8.27
CA VAL A 109 16.03 -0.61 -7.83
C VAL A 109 15.27 -1.62 -8.68
N THR A 110 13.98 -1.40 -8.88
CA THR A 110 13.14 -2.28 -9.70
C THR A 110 13.58 -2.29 -11.16
N ARG A 111 13.95 -1.15 -11.71
CA ARG A 111 14.44 -1.02 -13.08
C ARG A 111 15.78 -1.73 -13.26
N ARG A 112 16.73 -1.55 -12.34
CA ARG A 112 18.02 -2.26 -12.34
C ARG A 112 17.82 -3.76 -12.23
N PHE A 113 16.98 -4.21 -11.30
CA PHE A 113 16.67 -5.63 -11.16
C PHE A 113 16.10 -6.25 -12.44
N ARG A 114 15.19 -5.55 -13.14
CA ARG A 114 14.65 -6.01 -14.44
C ARG A 114 15.73 -6.15 -15.50
N LYS A 115 16.70 -5.21 -15.53
CA LYS A 115 17.81 -5.24 -16.48
C LYS A 115 18.77 -6.41 -16.20
N ASP A 116 19.04 -6.67 -14.93
CA ASP A 116 19.97 -7.72 -14.50
C ASP A 116 19.34 -9.13 -14.55
N HIS A 117 18.01 -9.21 -14.67
CA HIS A 117 17.24 -10.47 -14.66
C HIS A 117 16.18 -10.48 -15.77
N GLU A 118 16.63 -10.48 -17.01
CA GLU A 118 15.75 -10.35 -18.21
C GLU A 118 14.67 -11.44 -18.32
N ASN A 119 14.94 -12.62 -17.79
CA ASN A 119 13.99 -13.75 -17.78
C ASN A 119 12.97 -13.67 -16.63
N VAL A 120 13.02 -12.63 -15.80
CA VAL A 120 12.06 -12.40 -14.73
C VAL A 120 11.01 -11.37 -15.15
N ARG A 121 9.76 -11.78 -15.16
CA ARG A 121 8.64 -10.86 -15.38
C ARG A 121 8.30 -10.12 -14.10
N VAL A 122 8.67 -8.86 -14.00
CA VAL A 122 8.30 -7.99 -12.88
C VAL A 122 7.08 -7.17 -13.23
N SER A 123 5.96 -7.38 -12.53
CA SER A 123 4.78 -6.52 -12.57
C SER A 123 4.73 -5.62 -11.35
N VAL A 124 4.34 -4.36 -11.56
CA VAL A 124 4.22 -3.37 -10.51
C VAL A 124 2.81 -2.81 -10.49
N THR A 125 2.25 -2.67 -9.32
CA THR A 125 0.97 -2.00 -9.07
C THR A 125 1.12 -0.99 -7.95
N THR A 126 0.18 -0.07 -7.83
CA THR A 126 0.18 0.96 -6.78
C THR A 126 -1.15 0.95 -6.03
N GLY A 127 -1.11 1.20 -4.73
CA GLY A 127 -2.29 1.24 -3.89
C GLY A 127 -2.00 1.88 -2.55
N MET A 128 -2.94 1.82 -1.62
CA MET A 128 -2.73 2.23 -0.23
C MET A 128 -1.91 1.18 0.52
N SER A 129 -1.17 1.56 1.56
CA SER A 129 -0.34 0.63 2.34
C SER A 129 -1.16 -0.54 2.90
N SER A 130 -2.34 -0.27 3.46
CA SER A 130 -3.26 -1.29 3.96
C SER A 130 -3.72 -2.26 2.87
N TRP A 131 -4.00 -1.77 1.67
CA TRP A 131 -4.35 -2.61 0.52
C TRP A 131 -3.17 -3.48 0.07
N CYS A 132 -1.95 -2.91 0.01
CA CYS A 132 -0.74 -3.66 -0.32
C CYS A 132 -0.50 -4.80 0.67
N LEU A 133 -0.62 -4.53 1.97
CA LEU A 133 -0.44 -5.53 3.03
C LEU A 133 -1.51 -6.63 2.96
N ARG A 134 -2.78 -6.30 2.75
CA ARG A 134 -3.83 -7.32 2.53
C ARG A 134 -3.49 -8.22 1.35
N LEU A 135 -3.12 -7.64 0.20
CA LEU A 135 -2.75 -8.43 -0.97
C LEU A 135 -1.51 -9.31 -0.75
N LEU A 136 -0.55 -8.87 0.09
CA LEU A 136 0.56 -9.72 0.51
C LEU A 136 0.05 -10.92 1.30
N CYS A 137 -0.78 -10.70 2.32
CA CYS A 137 -1.37 -11.77 3.15
C CYS A 137 -2.15 -12.76 2.29
N ASP A 138 -2.97 -12.28 1.35
CA ASP A 138 -3.78 -13.09 0.44
C ASP A 138 -2.96 -13.77 -0.68
N GLY A 139 -1.66 -13.50 -0.76
CA GLY A 139 -0.81 -14.03 -1.82
C GLY A 139 -1.03 -13.41 -3.20
N GLY A 140 -1.73 -12.29 -3.29
CA GLY A 140 -1.91 -11.51 -4.50
C GLY A 140 -0.65 -10.80 -4.96
N LEU A 141 0.23 -10.45 -4.01
CA LEU A 141 1.55 -9.87 -4.23
C LEU A 141 2.64 -10.78 -3.68
N ASP A 142 3.85 -10.61 -4.18
CA ASP A 142 5.06 -11.27 -3.67
C ASP A 142 5.81 -10.33 -2.71
N ALA A 143 5.89 -9.04 -3.01
CA ALA A 143 6.43 -8.03 -2.11
C ALA A 143 5.77 -6.66 -2.31
N ALA A 144 5.95 -5.80 -1.31
CA ALA A 144 5.51 -4.40 -1.38
C ALA A 144 6.50 -3.46 -0.70
N PHE A 145 6.61 -2.24 -1.22
CA PHE A 145 7.22 -1.14 -0.52
C PHE A 145 6.10 -0.28 0.07
N VAL A 146 6.09 -0.18 1.38
CA VAL A 146 5.06 0.53 2.16
C VAL A 146 5.71 1.51 3.13
N ARG A 147 4.97 2.50 3.56
CA ARG A 147 5.45 3.46 4.55
C ARG A 147 5.12 3.04 5.96
N GLY A 148 6.01 3.46 6.87
CA GLY A 148 5.96 3.16 8.29
C GLY A 148 6.63 1.84 8.63
N ILE A 149 6.78 1.60 9.92
CA ILE A 149 7.30 0.35 10.48
C ILE A 149 6.15 -0.65 10.51
N ILE A 150 6.33 -1.79 9.85
CA ILE A 150 5.30 -2.82 9.71
C ILE A 150 5.57 -3.95 10.71
N ASN A 151 4.62 -4.17 11.61
CA ASN A 151 4.60 -5.24 12.60
C ASN A 151 3.36 -6.12 12.39
N GLU A 152 3.30 -6.86 11.30
CA GLU A 152 2.16 -7.71 10.94
C GLU A 152 2.55 -9.18 10.99
N SER A 153 1.70 -10.01 11.62
CA SER A 153 1.96 -11.45 11.70
C SER A 153 2.01 -12.09 10.31
N GLY A 154 3.01 -12.93 10.07
CA GLY A 154 3.21 -13.58 8.77
C GLY A 154 3.86 -12.68 7.70
N ILE A 155 4.19 -11.43 8.03
CA ILE A 155 4.91 -10.51 7.14
C ILE A 155 6.31 -10.25 7.71
N THR A 156 7.31 -10.44 6.88
CA THR A 156 8.68 -9.96 7.12
C THR A 156 8.82 -8.59 6.49
N ALA A 157 9.14 -7.58 7.29
CA ALA A 157 9.39 -6.23 6.82
C ALA A 157 10.81 -5.78 7.20
N THR A 158 11.46 -5.07 6.29
CA THR A 158 12.78 -4.49 6.49
C THR A 158 12.74 -3.04 6.09
N VAL A 159 13.16 -2.14 6.97
CA VAL A 159 13.33 -0.73 6.63
C VAL A 159 14.48 -0.61 5.62
N VAL A 160 14.19 -0.05 4.45
CA VAL A 160 15.15 0.08 3.34
C VAL A 160 15.57 1.53 3.11
N ALA A 161 14.76 2.47 3.52
CA ALA A 161 15.04 3.90 3.45
C ALA A 161 14.22 4.66 4.49
N GLU A 162 14.65 5.88 4.73
CA GLU A 162 13.87 6.88 5.46
C GLU A 162 13.71 8.12 4.60
N GLU A 163 12.60 8.80 4.75
CA GLU A 163 12.32 10.08 4.11
C GLU A 163 11.96 11.12 5.15
N GLU A 164 12.50 12.32 4.94
CA GLU A 164 12.19 13.49 5.75
C GLU A 164 10.79 13.98 5.42
N ALA A 165 10.03 14.36 6.44
CA ALA A 165 8.75 15.01 6.26
C ALA A 165 8.91 16.53 6.08
N ALA A 166 7.92 17.12 5.43
CA ALA A 166 7.80 18.56 5.25
C ALA A 166 6.38 19.00 5.51
N VAL A 167 6.23 20.25 5.91
CA VAL A 167 4.94 20.90 6.04
C VAL A 167 4.57 21.52 4.69
N VAL A 168 3.36 21.27 4.24
CA VAL A 168 2.76 21.94 3.08
C VAL A 168 1.61 22.83 3.55
N LEU A 169 1.57 24.04 3.04
CA LEU A 169 0.63 25.07 3.41
C LEU A 169 0.46 26.06 2.24
N ARG A 170 -0.60 26.84 2.22
CA ARG A 170 -0.77 27.86 1.19
C ARG A 170 0.44 28.81 1.14
N ALA A 171 0.80 29.25 -0.05
CA ALA A 171 1.92 30.18 -0.25
C ALA A 171 1.72 31.55 0.44
N ASP A 172 0.47 31.96 0.65
CA ASP A 172 0.10 33.20 1.35
C ASP A 172 -0.09 33.02 2.86
N HIS A 173 0.08 31.81 3.39
CA HIS A 173 -0.04 31.55 4.82
C HIS A 173 1.07 32.27 5.61
N PRO A 174 0.81 32.86 6.80
CA PRO A 174 1.83 33.59 7.56
C PRO A 174 3.11 32.78 7.83
N LEU A 175 2.99 31.46 8.07
CA LEU A 175 4.15 30.59 8.27
C LEU A 175 4.93 30.30 6.99
N ALA A 176 4.39 30.60 5.81
CA ALA A 176 5.10 30.42 4.56
C ALA A 176 6.28 31.40 4.37
N THR A 177 6.37 32.44 5.20
CA THR A 177 7.50 33.38 5.20
C THR A 177 8.72 32.84 5.95
N ARG A 178 8.57 31.78 6.74
CA ARG A 178 9.66 31.15 7.49
C ARG A 178 10.34 30.07 6.65
N ASP A 179 11.64 29.93 6.78
CA ASP A 179 12.40 28.88 6.10
C ASP A 179 12.14 27.49 6.69
N ARG A 180 11.93 27.44 8.01
CA ARG A 180 11.71 26.20 8.77
C ARG A 180 10.59 26.38 9.79
N LEU A 181 9.92 25.28 10.11
CA LEU A 181 8.82 25.24 11.08
C LEU A 181 9.14 24.23 12.18
N THR A 182 8.59 24.50 13.36
CA THR A 182 8.65 23.58 14.51
C THR A 182 7.32 22.87 14.68
N ARG A 183 7.31 21.74 15.40
CA ARG A 183 6.06 21.05 15.79
C ARG A 183 5.11 21.97 16.54
N ARG A 184 5.67 22.88 17.34
CA ARG A 184 4.89 23.88 18.09
C ARG A 184 4.14 24.86 17.19
N ASP A 185 4.71 25.20 16.04
CA ASP A 185 4.06 26.10 15.07
C ASP A 185 2.80 25.48 14.46
N LEU A 186 2.67 24.14 14.51
CA LEU A 186 1.57 23.38 13.90
C LEU A 186 0.44 23.02 14.88
N ARG A 187 0.64 23.22 16.18
CA ARG A 187 -0.23 22.70 17.25
C ARG A 187 -1.71 22.99 17.06
N ASP A 188 -2.05 24.24 16.75
CA ASP A 188 -3.44 24.74 16.73
C ASP A 188 -3.97 24.95 15.30
N LEU A 189 -3.18 24.58 14.29
CA LEU A 189 -3.55 24.80 12.91
C LEU A 189 -4.58 23.75 12.45
N PRO A 190 -5.47 24.11 11.51
CA PRO A 190 -6.30 23.14 10.84
C PRO A 190 -5.45 22.23 9.95
N VAL A 191 -5.71 20.92 10.00
CA VAL A 191 -4.89 19.91 9.35
C VAL A 191 -5.72 19.12 8.35
N VAL A 192 -5.15 18.89 7.18
CA VAL A 192 -5.66 17.99 6.15
C VAL A 192 -4.76 16.76 6.12
N LEU A 193 -5.33 15.58 6.28
CA LEU A 193 -4.58 14.31 6.19
C LEU A 193 -5.33 13.32 5.28
N TRP A 194 -4.75 12.14 5.13
CA TRP A 194 -5.42 11.00 4.53
C TRP A 194 -6.14 10.18 5.62
N PRO A 195 -7.17 9.37 5.27
CA PRO A 195 -7.85 8.50 6.22
C PRO A 195 -6.85 7.52 6.88
N ARG A 196 -6.95 7.37 8.20
CA ARG A 196 -6.05 6.48 8.97
C ARG A 196 -6.02 5.07 8.40
N GLU A 197 -7.15 4.56 7.89
CA GLU A 197 -7.30 3.22 7.34
C GLU A 197 -6.46 2.99 6.07
N ALA A 198 -6.04 4.06 5.40
CA ALA A 198 -5.19 3.96 4.20
C ALA A 198 -3.76 3.50 4.52
N GLY A 199 -3.27 3.79 5.74
CA GLY A 199 -1.94 3.39 6.21
C GLY A 199 -1.78 3.67 7.70
N PRO A 200 -2.37 2.82 8.57
CA PRO A 200 -2.41 3.09 10.02
C PRO A 200 -1.04 3.30 10.64
N ALA A 201 -0.04 2.49 10.26
CA ALA A 201 1.30 2.57 10.82
C ALA A 201 1.94 3.95 10.61
N LEU A 202 1.91 4.46 9.37
CA LEU A 202 2.44 5.80 9.08
C LEU A 202 1.59 6.89 9.74
N TYR A 203 0.26 6.76 9.71
CA TYR A 203 -0.63 7.77 10.29
C TYR A 203 -0.40 7.94 11.79
N ASP A 204 -0.33 6.83 12.51
CA ASP A 204 -0.14 6.85 13.96
C ASP A 204 1.25 7.37 14.34
N GLU A 205 2.29 6.98 13.60
CA GLU A 205 3.66 7.48 13.75
C GLU A 205 3.73 9.00 13.49
N LEU A 206 3.13 9.47 12.40
CA LEU A 206 3.06 10.90 12.06
C LEU A 206 2.37 11.71 13.15
N VAL A 207 1.18 11.26 13.58
CA VAL A 207 0.39 12.01 14.57
C VAL A 207 1.11 12.07 15.92
N ALA A 208 1.69 10.96 16.35
CA ALA A 208 2.42 10.89 17.61
C ALA A 208 3.70 11.76 17.59
N ASP A 209 4.38 11.83 16.45
CA ASP A 209 5.61 12.59 16.30
C ASP A 209 5.33 14.10 16.16
N VAL A 210 4.42 14.49 15.28
CA VAL A 210 4.20 15.92 14.96
C VAL A 210 3.29 16.60 15.97
N TRP A 211 2.32 15.88 16.56
CA TRP A 211 1.37 16.39 17.54
C TRP A 211 1.41 15.60 18.85
N PRO A 212 2.53 15.61 19.59
CA PRO A 212 2.69 14.80 20.81
C PRO A 212 1.75 15.19 21.95
N ASP A 213 1.23 16.42 21.96
CA ASP A 213 0.34 16.92 23.00
C ASP A 213 -1.14 16.57 22.80
N GLY A 214 -1.49 15.93 21.68
CA GLY A 214 -2.86 15.52 21.38
C GLY A 214 -3.12 15.47 19.87
N PRO A 215 -4.24 14.87 19.43
CA PRO A 215 -4.54 14.71 18.02
C PRO A 215 -4.68 16.05 17.29
N PRO A 216 -4.28 16.13 16.02
CA PRO A 216 -4.43 17.36 15.23
C PRO A 216 -5.90 17.71 15.01
N ARG A 217 -6.16 19.00 14.82
CA ARG A 217 -7.47 19.49 14.43
C ARG A 217 -7.72 19.19 12.96
N LEU A 218 -8.25 17.99 12.65
CA LEU A 218 -8.59 17.61 11.29
C LEU A 218 -9.76 18.46 10.77
N VAL A 219 -9.59 19.02 9.57
CA VAL A 219 -10.62 19.76 8.84
C VAL A 219 -11.06 19.05 7.57
N SER A 220 -10.22 18.19 7.02
CA SER A 220 -10.54 17.31 5.89
C SER A 220 -9.68 16.05 5.93
N GLU A 221 -10.23 14.96 5.39
CA GLU A 221 -9.53 13.73 5.09
C GLU A 221 -9.65 13.43 3.60
N GLU A 222 -8.52 13.34 2.92
CA GLU A 222 -8.46 13.17 1.49
C GLU A 222 -7.89 11.80 1.11
N PRO A 223 -8.45 11.10 0.12
CA PRO A 223 -8.12 9.70 -0.16
C PRO A 223 -6.73 9.51 -0.76
N ASP A 224 -6.10 10.56 -1.27
CA ASP A 224 -4.77 10.51 -1.85
C ASP A 224 -4.01 11.83 -1.70
N PHE A 225 -2.72 11.76 -2.00
CA PHE A 225 -1.80 12.87 -1.85
C PHE A 225 -2.15 14.09 -2.71
N GLU A 226 -2.58 13.86 -3.94
CA GLU A 226 -2.94 14.92 -4.88
C GLU A 226 -4.14 15.71 -4.35
N GLN A 227 -5.11 15.03 -3.77
CA GLN A 227 -6.26 15.67 -3.14
C GLN A 227 -5.90 16.34 -1.81
N VAL A 228 -4.98 15.78 -1.02
CA VAL A 228 -4.45 16.47 0.16
C VAL A 228 -3.83 17.82 -0.23
N VAL A 229 -2.97 17.83 -1.25
CA VAL A 229 -2.33 19.07 -1.72
C VAL A 229 -3.35 20.06 -2.29
N ALA A 230 -4.34 19.60 -3.06
CA ALA A 230 -5.42 20.42 -3.57
C ALA A 230 -6.26 21.04 -2.44
N SER A 231 -6.63 20.24 -1.44
CA SER A 231 -7.37 20.70 -0.26
C SER A 231 -6.57 21.73 0.56
N VAL A 232 -5.25 21.59 0.66
CA VAL A 232 -4.36 22.59 1.26
C VAL A 232 -4.33 23.87 0.45
N ALA A 233 -4.30 23.79 -0.88
CA ALA A 233 -4.31 24.95 -1.76
C ALA A 233 -5.61 25.77 -1.64
N ASP A 234 -6.75 25.07 -1.47
CA ASP A 234 -8.08 25.68 -1.43
C ASP A 234 -8.55 26.08 -0.01
N SER A 235 -7.82 25.69 1.04
CA SER A 235 -8.21 25.93 2.43
C SER A 235 -7.16 26.68 3.22
N THR A 236 -7.42 26.92 4.51
CA THR A 236 -6.43 27.40 5.48
C THR A 236 -5.70 26.26 6.19
N GLY A 237 -5.98 25.02 5.79
CA GLY A 237 -5.38 23.84 6.38
C GLY A 237 -3.92 23.66 5.95
N ILE A 238 -3.18 22.95 6.80
CA ILE A 238 -1.83 22.49 6.51
C ILE A 238 -1.82 20.97 6.36
N SER A 239 -0.77 20.42 5.76
CA SER A 239 -0.51 18.99 5.85
C SER A 239 0.97 18.71 6.09
N VAL A 240 1.27 17.50 6.55
CA VAL A 240 2.65 17.00 6.69
C VAL A 240 2.81 15.79 5.79
N ILE A 241 3.75 15.89 4.87
CA ILE A 241 3.97 14.91 3.81
C ILE A 241 5.46 14.71 3.60
N ASP A 242 5.86 13.72 2.81
CA ASP A 242 7.27 13.51 2.48
C ASP A 242 7.84 14.64 1.63
N LEU A 243 9.04 15.09 2.01
CA LEU A 243 9.72 16.22 1.40
C LEU A 243 9.99 16.01 -0.09
N GLY A 244 10.44 14.81 -0.47
CA GLY A 244 10.76 14.50 -1.87
C GLY A 244 9.54 14.61 -2.77
N ARG A 245 8.39 14.20 -2.29
CA ARG A 245 7.12 14.28 -3.00
C ARG A 245 6.54 15.69 -3.02
N ALA A 246 6.66 16.39 -1.89
CA ALA A 246 6.27 17.79 -1.81
C ALA A 246 6.94 18.64 -2.89
N HIS A 247 8.25 18.50 -3.06
CA HIS A 247 9.00 19.24 -4.08
C HIS A 247 8.60 18.90 -5.53
N LYS A 248 8.10 17.69 -5.78
CA LYS A 248 7.72 17.25 -7.12
C LYS A 248 6.28 17.63 -7.50
N LEU A 249 5.38 17.64 -6.54
CA LEU A 249 3.93 17.66 -6.81
C LEU A 249 3.22 18.91 -6.31
N CYS A 250 3.81 19.69 -5.40
CA CYS A 250 3.16 20.90 -4.93
C CYS A 250 3.16 21.99 -6.03
N PRO A 251 1.98 22.53 -6.35
CA PRO A 251 1.87 23.65 -7.27
C PRO A 251 2.39 24.94 -6.64
N PRO A 252 2.59 26.03 -7.40
CA PRO A 252 3.13 27.28 -6.88
C PRO A 252 2.31 27.95 -5.76
N GLU A 253 1.02 27.62 -5.67
CA GLU A 253 0.09 28.11 -4.63
C GLU A 253 0.33 27.44 -3.27
N VAL A 254 1.14 26.37 -3.21
CA VAL A 254 1.46 25.62 -2.03
C VAL A 254 2.95 25.75 -1.71
N ALA A 255 3.26 26.30 -0.56
CA ALA A 255 4.62 26.39 -0.04
C ALA A 255 5.00 25.08 0.67
N VAL A 256 6.23 24.64 0.47
CA VAL A 256 6.85 23.51 1.16
C VAL A 256 7.83 24.05 2.19
N ARG A 257 7.72 23.64 3.45
CA ARG A 257 8.62 24.07 4.53
C ARG A 257 9.17 22.86 5.25
N ARG A 258 10.47 22.87 5.50
CA ARG A 258 11.14 21.83 6.28
C ARG A 258 10.94 22.06 7.77
N PHE A 259 11.06 21.02 8.54
CA PHE A 259 11.15 21.14 9.99
C PHE A 259 12.52 21.69 10.42
N ALA A 260 12.54 22.34 11.59
CA ALA A 260 13.74 22.84 12.21
C ALA A 260 14.65 21.66 12.64
N GLU A 261 15.96 21.81 12.45
CA GLU A 261 16.96 20.76 12.78
C GLU A 261 17.33 20.77 14.27
N ASP A 262 17.14 21.89 14.94
CA ASP A 262 17.49 22.14 16.33
C ASP A 262 16.42 21.70 17.34
N GLU A 263 15.32 21.12 16.87
CA GLU A 263 14.35 20.48 17.77
C GLU A 263 14.95 19.22 18.43
N PRO A 264 14.61 18.93 19.69
CA PRO A 264 15.17 17.78 20.42
C PRO A 264 14.98 16.43 19.70
N ALA A 265 13.86 16.26 18.96
CA ALA A 265 13.55 15.07 18.20
C ALA A 265 14.08 15.12 16.74
N GLY A 266 14.65 16.25 16.34
CA GLY A 266 15.07 16.48 14.95
C GLY A 266 13.89 16.57 13.97
N PRO A 267 14.15 16.70 12.66
CA PRO A 267 13.12 16.65 11.63
C PRO A 267 12.44 15.30 11.58
N PRO A 268 11.09 15.24 11.49
CA PRO A 268 10.37 13.98 11.34
C PRO A 268 10.87 13.19 10.13
N ARG A 269 11.10 11.89 10.33
CA ARG A 269 11.53 10.96 9.27
C ARG A 269 10.71 9.69 9.37
N TYR A 270 10.25 9.21 8.24
CA TYR A 270 9.39 8.02 8.18
C TYR A 270 10.01 6.94 7.34
N ALA A 271 9.91 5.73 7.86
CA ALA A 271 10.46 4.55 7.23
C ALA A 271 9.75 4.21 5.92
N ILE A 272 10.52 3.75 4.95
CA ILE A 272 10.05 2.95 3.83
C ILE A 272 10.44 1.51 4.12
N SER A 273 9.44 0.65 4.25
CA SER A 273 9.62 -0.77 4.53
C SER A 273 9.43 -1.60 3.28
N PHE A 274 10.36 -2.51 3.01
CA PHE A 274 10.20 -3.60 2.06
C PHE A 274 9.57 -4.78 2.80
N ALA A 275 8.37 -5.17 2.40
CA ALA A 275 7.55 -6.18 3.07
C ALA A 275 7.23 -7.34 2.14
N HIS A 276 7.26 -8.56 2.66
CA HIS A 276 6.87 -9.80 1.98
C HIS A 276 6.39 -10.84 2.99
N ARG A 277 5.71 -11.89 2.53
CA ARG A 277 5.34 -12.98 3.45
C ARG A 277 6.59 -13.69 3.96
N THR A 278 6.55 -14.06 5.24
CA THR A 278 7.67 -14.74 5.92
C THR A 278 7.92 -16.14 5.32
N ASP A 279 6.88 -16.83 4.90
CA ASP A 279 6.91 -18.19 4.37
C ASP A 279 6.91 -18.28 2.84
N ASP A 280 7.16 -17.19 2.14
CA ASP A 280 7.14 -17.19 0.68
C ASP A 280 8.37 -17.89 0.09
N LEU A 281 8.11 -18.99 -0.62
CA LEU A 281 9.13 -19.82 -1.25
C LEU A 281 9.49 -19.39 -2.67
N ASN A 282 9.02 -18.24 -3.16
CA ASN A 282 9.35 -17.74 -4.48
C ASN A 282 10.85 -17.41 -4.59
N PRO A 283 11.65 -18.15 -5.40
CA PRO A 283 13.09 -17.89 -5.49
C PRO A 283 13.41 -16.52 -6.11
N VAL A 284 12.52 -15.99 -6.96
CA VAL A 284 12.67 -14.62 -7.50
C VAL A 284 12.51 -13.58 -6.41
N LEU A 285 11.58 -13.77 -5.48
CA LEU A 285 11.44 -12.90 -4.31
C LEU A 285 12.69 -12.93 -3.45
N ALA A 286 13.24 -14.10 -3.16
CA ALA A 286 14.47 -14.23 -2.38
C ALA A 286 15.65 -13.47 -3.03
N ARG A 287 15.80 -13.56 -4.36
CA ARG A 287 16.79 -12.80 -5.12
C ARG A 287 16.53 -11.30 -5.04
N PHE A 288 15.28 -10.87 -5.24
CA PHE A 288 14.92 -9.46 -5.16
C PHE A 288 15.13 -8.90 -3.77
N ALA A 289 14.76 -9.63 -2.71
CA ALA A 289 15.01 -9.24 -1.33
C ALA A 289 16.51 -9.08 -1.03
N SER A 290 17.36 -9.96 -1.56
CA SER A 290 18.81 -9.83 -1.46
C SER A 290 19.32 -8.61 -2.22
N TYR A 291 18.74 -8.33 -3.40
CA TYR A 291 19.09 -7.17 -4.22
C TYR A 291 18.74 -5.87 -3.50
N VAL A 292 17.55 -5.76 -2.93
CA VAL A 292 17.07 -4.60 -2.16
C VAL A 292 17.96 -4.30 -0.94
N ARG A 293 18.56 -5.33 -0.33
CA ARG A 293 19.44 -5.17 0.84
C ARG A 293 20.88 -4.72 0.50
N GLN A 294 21.22 -4.61 -0.77
CA GLN A 294 22.56 -4.13 -1.16
C GLN A 294 22.75 -2.66 -0.76
N PRO A 295 23.90 -2.28 -0.22
CA PRO A 295 24.14 -0.92 0.29
C PRO A 295 23.90 0.18 -0.75
N ASP A 296 24.19 -0.12 -2.01
CA ASP A 296 24.10 0.84 -3.12
C ASP A 296 22.68 1.05 -3.67
N CYS A 297 21.71 0.27 -3.17
CA CYS A 297 20.35 0.33 -3.68
C CYS A 297 19.57 1.57 -3.22
N PHE A 298 19.82 2.04 -2.01
CA PHE A 298 19.10 3.16 -1.41
C PHE A 298 20.02 4.33 -0.98
N GLY A 299 21.26 4.36 -1.47
CA GLY A 299 22.22 5.45 -1.21
C GLY A 299 22.40 5.75 0.27
N GLY A 300 23.40 5.13 0.93
CA GLY A 300 24.01 5.55 2.19
C GLY A 300 23.14 6.00 3.38
N ALA A 301 21.85 5.71 3.40
CA ALA A 301 21.01 5.98 4.55
C ALA A 301 21.44 5.05 5.71
N THR A 302 21.88 5.63 6.79
CA THR A 302 22.27 4.98 8.04
C THR A 302 21.29 3.86 8.39
N ARG A 303 21.79 2.64 8.46
CA ARG A 303 21.01 1.49 8.95
C ARG A 303 20.53 1.81 10.36
N PRO A 304 19.23 1.74 10.67
CA PRO A 304 18.82 1.66 12.06
C PRO A 304 19.30 0.32 12.63
N THR A 305 20.14 0.38 13.65
CA THR A 305 20.47 -0.76 14.51
C THR A 305 19.26 -1.08 15.36
N SER A 306 18.38 -1.94 14.87
CA SER A 306 17.43 -2.64 15.70
C SER A 306 17.52 -4.13 15.41
N GLU A 307 18.19 -4.84 16.30
CA GLU A 307 18.06 -6.28 16.42
C GLU A 307 16.59 -6.65 16.61
N PRO A 308 16.13 -7.78 16.06
CA PRO A 308 14.76 -8.24 16.29
C PRO A 308 14.56 -8.50 17.78
N THR A 309 13.67 -7.76 18.40
CA THR A 309 13.23 -7.99 19.78
C THR A 309 12.62 -9.41 19.85
N GLN A 310 13.32 -10.30 20.56
CA GLN A 310 12.79 -11.64 20.86
C GLN A 310 11.46 -11.51 21.62
N PRO A 311 10.47 -12.36 21.34
CA PRO A 311 9.24 -12.37 22.12
C PRO A 311 9.53 -12.76 23.56
N LEU A 312 9.09 -11.94 24.51
CA LEU A 312 9.13 -12.22 25.93
C LEU A 312 8.37 -13.53 26.21
N THR A 313 9.12 -14.58 26.51
CA THR A 313 8.55 -15.82 27.04
C THR A 313 7.94 -15.54 28.41
N SER A 314 6.63 -15.67 28.50
CA SER A 314 5.90 -15.60 29.76
C SER A 314 6.40 -16.66 30.76
N GLY A 315 7.10 -16.19 31.78
CA GLY A 315 7.54 -17.03 32.88
C GLY A 315 6.35 -17.62 33.65
N ALA A 316 6.23 -18.91 33.59
CA ALA A 316 5.30 -19.67 34.44
C ALA A 316 5.75 -19.57 35.90
N THR A 317 5.00 -18.87 36.72
CA THR A 317 5.12 -18.88 38.20
C THR A 317 4.73 -20.26 38.73
N ARG A 318 5.73 -21.01 39.18
CA ARG A 318 5.52 -22.20 40.02
C ARG A 318 5.10 -21.73 41.41
N SER A 319 3.85 -22.04 41.77
CA SER A 319 3.35 -21.98 43.12
C SER A 319 3.96 -23.14 43.94
N SER A 320 4.84 -22.84 44.89
CA SER A 320 5.24 -23.73 45.95
C SER A 320 4.32 -23.51 47.16
N ARG A 321 3.54 -24.53 47.54
CA ARG A 321 2.91 -24.59 48.86
C ARG A 321 3.91 -25.15 49.88
N PRO A 322 4.02 -24.59 51.08
CA PRO A 322 4.61 -25.26 52.22
C PRO A 322 3.56 -26.04 53.01
N ARG A 323 4.06 -27.02 53.75
CA ARG A 323 3.34 -27.80 54.78
C ARG A 323 2.88 -26.90 55.93
#